data_ac1ba8832b637d551306077046ffb957
#
_entry.id   ac1ba8832b637d551306077046ffb957
#
_cell.length_a   1.000
_cell.length_b   1.000
_cell.length_c   1.000
_cell.angle_alpha   90.00
_cell.angle_beta   90.00
_cell.angle_gamma   90.00
#
_symmetry.space_group_name_H-M   'P 1'
#
loop_
_entity.id
_entity.type
_entity.pdbx_description
1 polymer ?
#
loop_
_entity_poly.entity_id
_entity_poly.type
_entity_poly.pdbx_seq_one_letter_code
_entity_poly.pdbx_strand_id
1 'polypeptide(L)'
;TLKENGSEVTGDKSYENLQERILKAQEIEFFIPSGLEAQLRQYQREGFEWLMRLCTWGAGGILADDMGLGKTVQAIAVLLGRKILGPSLLVVPTAVLYNWKSEMVRFAPGLLNGIWRF
;
A
#
# COMPACT_ATOMS: atom_id res chain seq x y z
N THR A 1 5.12 23.76 -7.36
CA THR A 1 6.15 24.71 -7.73
C THR A 1 5.56 26.09 -7.90
N LEU A 2 5.60 26.87 -6.82
CA LEU A 2 5.21 28.26 -6.83
C LEU A 2 6.44 29.09 -7.17
N LYS A 3 6.76 29.21 -8.45
CA LYS A 3 7.65 30.24 -9.01
C LYS A 3 6.80 31.25 -9.76
N GLU A 4 5.86 31.88 -9.10
CA GLU A 4 5.15 33.01 -9.66
C GLU A 4 5.66 34.29 -8.99
N ASN A 5 5.95 35.31 -9.79
CA ASN A 5 6.36 36.68 -9.39
C ASN A 5 7.76 36.84 -8.79
N GLY A 6 8.78 36.11 -9.25
CA GLY A 6 10.17 36.38 -8.92
C GLY A 6 10.57 36.11 -7.47
N SER A 7 9.72 35.47 -6.66
CA SER A 7 10.06 34.98 -5.33
C SER A 7 10.51 33.51 -5.43
N GLU A 8 11.78 33.26 -5.17
CA GLU A 8 12.28 31.89 -4.97
C GLU A 8 11.70 31.35 -3.66
N VAL A 9 10.82 30.34 -3.76
CA VAL A 9 10.47 29.53 -2.59
C VAL A 9 11.57 28.48 -2.42
N THR A 10 12.51 28.74 -1.53
CA THR A 10 13.48 27.75 -1.07
C THR A 10 12.79 26.86 -0.04
N GLY A 11 12.45 25.61 -0.43
CA GLY A 11 12.07 24.57 0.52
C GLY A 11 13.26 24.22 1.41
N ASP A 12 12.99 23.79 2.65
CA ASP A 12 14.03 23.23 3.48
C ASP A 12 14.50 21.87 2.92
N LYS A 13 15.59 21.31 3.45
CA LYS A 13 16.14 20.01 3.03
C LYS A 13 15.11 18.88 3.16
N SER A 14 14.17 18.98 4.08
CA SER A 14 13.10 18.00 4.27
C SER A 14 12.14 17.99 3.09
N TYR A 15 11.79 19.17 2.57
CA TYR A 15 10.91 19.32 1.41
C TYR A 15 11.56 18.82 0.13
N GLU A 16 12.83 19.16 -0.11
CA GLU A 16 13.60 18.67 -1.27
C GLU A 16 13.74 17.16 -1.24
N ASN A 17 14.03 16.56 -0.09
CA ASN A 17 14.12 15.13 0.11
C ASN A 17 12.78 14.44 -0.15
N LEU A 18 11.66 15.04 0.30
CA LEU A 18 10.32 14.52 0.03
C LEU A 18 10.01 14.54 -1.47
N GLN A 19 10.31 15.64 -2.17
CA GLN A 19 10.10 15.73 -3.61
C GLN A 19 10.90 14.67 -4.38
N GLU A 20 12.17 14.45 -4.04
CA GLU A 20 12.97 13.40 -4.67
C GLU A 20 12.37 12.01 -4.45
N ARG A 21 11.88 11.73 -3.26
CA ARG A 21 11.24 10.45 -2.93
C ARG A 21 9.97 10.23 -3.72
N ILE A 22 9.14 11.26 -3.89
CA ILE A 22 7.92 11.20 -4.70
C ILE A 22 8.27 10.92 -6.16
N LEU A 23 9.22 11.67 -6.73
CA LEU A 23 9.65 11.49 -8.12
C LEU A 23 10.21 10.10 -8.37
N LYS A 24 11.08 9.60 -7.50
CA LYS A 24 11.60 8.23 -7.59
C LYS A 24 10.50 7.18 -7.50
N ALA A 25 9.49 7.37 -6.63
CA ALA A 25 8.38 6.46 -6.51
C ALA A 25 7.48 6.42 -7.75
N GLN A 26 7.38 7.51 -8.50
CA GLN A 26 6.63 7.56 -9.76
C GLN A 26 7.28 6.74 -10.88
N GLU A 27 8.60 6.60 -10.87
CA GLU A 27 9.35 5.84 -11.86
C GLU A 27 9.36 4.32 -11.60
N ILE A 28 8.97 3.90 -10.39
CA ILE A 28 8.97 2.48 -10.01
C ILE A 28 7.75 1.78 -10.60
N GLU A 29 7.98 0.71 -11.32
CA GLU A 29 6.95 -0.23 -11.73
C GLU A 29 6.73 -1.28 -10.64
N PHE A 30 5.47 -1.46 -10.22
CA PHE A 30 5.09 -2.44 -9.20
C PHE A 30 4.39 -3.63 -9.85
N PHE A 31 4.91 -4.82 -9.57
CA PHE A 31 4.31 -6.07 -10.03
C PHE A 31 3.47 -6.69 -8.92
N ILE A 32 2.37 -7.31 -9.32
CA ILE A 32 1.54 -8.08 -8.41
C ILE A 32 2.38 -9.20 -7.81
N PRO A 33 2.42 -9.36 -6.48
CA PRO A 33 3.23 -10.39 -5.84
C PRO A 33 2.83 -11.80 -6.30
N SER A 34 3.81 -12.63 -6.63
CA SER A 34 3.59 -13.99 -7.13
C SER A 34 2.87 -14.93 -6.15
N GLY A 35 2.91 -14.62 -4.86
CA GLY A 35 2.19 -15.36 -3.82
C GLY A 35 0.72 -14.96 -3.65
N LEU A 36 0.21 -14.02 -4.45
CA LEU A 36 -1.20 -13.63 -4.43
C LEU A 36 -2.03 -14.62 -5.26
N GLU A 37 -2.91 -15.36 -4.61
CA GLU A 37 -3.83 -16.30 -5.24
C GLU A 37 -5.16 -15.62 -5.63
N ALA A 38 -5.07 -14.51 -6.35
CA ALA A 38 -6.20 -13.74 -6.85
C ALA A 38 -5.86 -13.03 -8.15
N GLN A 39 -6.83 -12.91 -9.05
CA GLN A 39 -6.75 -12.01 -10.19
C GLN A 39 -7.33 -10.65 -9.80
N LEU A 40 -6.48 -9.63 -9.77
CA LEU A 40 -6.93 -8.26 -9.54
C LEU A 40 -7.56 -7.71 -10.82
N ARG A 41 -8.72 -7.08 -10.67
CA ARG A 41 -9.32 -6.25 -11.73
C ARG A 41 -8.45 -5.02 -11.96
N GLN A 42 -8.63 -4.34 -13.10
CA GLN A 42 -7.81 -3.19 -13.47
C GLN A 42 -7.76 -2.13 -12.36
N TYR A 43 -8.91 -1.70 -11.84
CA TYR A 43 -8.98 -0.70 -10.77
C TYR A 43 -8.34 -1.17 -9.45
N GLN A 44 -8.38 -2.48 -9.16
CA GLN A 44 -7.72 -3.06 -7.98
C GLN A 44 -6.20 -3.06 -8.13
N ARG A 45 -5.70 -3.31 -9.34
CA ARG A 45 -4.27 -3.20 -9.66
C ARG A 45 -3.80 -1.76 -9.50
N GLU A 46 -4.53 -0.80 -10.06
CA GLU A 46 -4.24 0.63 -9.93
C GLU A 46 -4.20 1.08 -8.46
N GLY A 47 -5.17 0.63 -7.65
CA GLY A 47 -5.19 0.87 -6.20
C GLY A 47 -3.99 0.25 -5.48
N PHE A 48 -3.62 -0.97 -5.82
CA PHE A 48 -2.41 -1.63 -5.31
C PHE A 48 -1.15 -0.84 -5.64
N GLU A 49 -0.95 -0.47 -6.90
CA GLU A 49 0.21 0.29 -7.36
C GLU A 49 0.29 1.66 -6.69
N TRP A 50 -0.84 2.35 -6.55
CA TRP A 50 -0.94 3.62 -5.84
C TRP A 50 -0.51 3.48 -4.37
N LEU A 51 -1.03 2.47 -3.66
CA LEU A 51 -0.63 2.19 -2.28
C LEU A 51 0.86 1.85 -2.16
N MET A 52 1.40 1.08 -3.08
CA MET A 52 2.82 0.73 -3.09
C MET A 52 3.70 1.97 -3.31
N ARG A 53 3.28 2.90 -4.19
CA ARG A 53 3.98 4.19 -4.37
C ARG A 53 3.97 5.02 -3.09
N LEU A 54 2.82 5.16 -2.44
CA LEU A 54 2.74 5.87 -1.15
C LEU A 54 3.69 5.26 -0.12
N CYS A 55 3.71 3.94 0.00
CA CYS A 55 4.62 3.24 0.90
C CYS A 55 6.10 3.51 0.58
N THR A 56 6.45 3.65 -0.69
CA THR A 56 7.84 3.85 -1.12
C THR A 56 8.37 5.21 -0.69
N TRP A 57 7.57 6.25 -0.75
CA TRP A 57 7.99 7.57 -0.27
C TRP A 57 7.56 7.89 1.16
N GLY A 58 7.02 6.88 1.87
CA GLY A 58 6.77 6.94 3.30
C GLY A 58 5.51 7.68 3.70
N ALA A 59 4.52 7.73 2.80
CA ALA A 59 3.21 8.25 3.11
C ALA A 59 2.22 7.14 3.43
N GLY A 60 1.19 7.48 4.18
CA GLY A 60 -0.02 6.69 4.32
C GLY A 60 -1.04 7.03 3.23
N GLY A 61 -2.06 6.19 3.10
CA GLY A 61 -3.18 6.41 2.19
C GLY A 61 -4.49 5.89 2.75
N ILE A 62 -5.58 6.37 2.19
CA ILE A 62 -6.93 5.91 2.49
C ILE A 62 -7.53 5.33 1.21
N LEU A 63 -7.87 4.05 1.24
CA LEU A 63 -8.55 3.39 0.15
C LEU A 63 -10.06 3.49 0.37
N ALA A 64 -10.68 4.49 -0.24
CA ALA A 64 -12.06 4.89 -0.02
C ALA A 64 -13.03 4.43 -1.13
N ASP A 65 -12.74 3.29 -1.75
CA ASP A 65 -13.64 2.68 -2.74
C ASP A 65 -14.98 2.27 -2.10
N ASP A 66 -16.01 2.15 -2.91
CA ASP A 66 -17.32 1.66 -2.48
C ASP A 66 -17.23 0.24 -1.89
N MET A 67 -18.21 -0.11 -1.06
CA MET A 67 -18.31 -1.45 -0.46
C MET A 67 -18.45 -2.51 -1.57
N GLY A 68 -17.80 -3.67 -1.37
CA GLY A 68 -17.87 -4.79 -2.31
C GLY A 68 -16.90 -4.71 -3.50
N LEU A 69 -16.09 -3.67 -3.62
CA LEU A 69 -15.09 -3.52 -4.70
C LEU A 69 -13.75 -4.22 -4.43
N GLY A 70 -13.65 -4.99 -3.35
CA GLY A 70 -12.45 -5.79 -3.07
C GLY A 70 -11.28 -4.98 -2.51
N LYS A 71 -11.54 -4.07 -1.57
CA LYS A 71 -10.50 -3.33 -0.84
C LYS A 71 -9.58 -4.25 -0.04
N THR A 72 -10.13 -5.28 0.56
CA THR A 72 -9.37 -6.24 1.38
C THR A 72 -8.33 -6.97 0.55
N VAL A 73 -8.65 -7.43 -0.66
CA VAL A 73 -7.67 -8.11 -1.53
C VAL A 73 -6.57 -7.16 -1.99
N GLN A 74 -6.87 -5.88 -2.23
CA GLN A 74 -5.85 -4.87 -2.55
C GLN A 74 -4.90 -4.65 -1.36
N ALA A 75 -5.44 -4.53 -0.14
CA ALA A 75 -4.63 -4.40 1.08
C ALA A 75 -3.78 -5.66 1.33
N ILE A 76 -4.33 -6.85 1.15
CA ILE A 76 -3.60 -8.12 1.24
C ILE A 76 -2.45 -8.17 0.22
N ALA A 77 -2.67 -7.71 -1.01
CA ALA A 77 -1.62 -7.63 -2.03
C ALA A 77 -0.48 -6.70 -1.60
N VAL A 78 -0.79 -5.55 -0.99
CA VAL A 78 0.21 -4.62 -0.45
C VAL A 78 0.99 -5.26 0.70
N LEU A 79 0.32 -5.91 1.65
CA LEU A 79 0.97 -6.61 2.75
C LEU A 79 1.91 -7.70 2.23
N LEU A 80 1.48 -8.45 1.23
CA LEU A 80 2.28 -9.50 0.60
C LEU A 80 3.51 -8.93 -0.13
N GLY A 81 3.32 -7.84 -0.89
CA GLY A 81 4.41 -7.16 -1.59
C GLY A 81 5.45 -6.54 -0.66
N ARG A 82 5.06 -6.21 0.58
CA ARG A 82 5.94 -5.64 1.61
C ARG A 82 6.48 -6.67 2.61
N LYS A 83 6.11 -7.93 2.49
CA LYS A 83 6.49 -9.00 3.43
C LYS A 83 8.00 -9.06 3.69
N ILE A 84 8.81 -8.82 2.67
CA ILE A 84 10.27 -8.86 2.77
C ILE A 84 10.85 -7.77 3.69
N LEU A 85 10.10 -6.68 3.92
CA LEU A 85 10.54 -5.56 4.75
C LEU A 85 10.30 -5.79 6.25
N GLY A 86 9.64 -6.87 6.63
CA GLY A 86 9.34 -7.23 8.00
C GLY A 86 7.86 -7.39 8.30
N PRO A 87 7.50 -7.53 9.58
CA PRO A 87 6.12 -7.73 10.00
C PRO A 87 5.26 -6.50 9.76
N SER A 88 3.99 -6.72 9.46
CA SER A 88 2.97 -5.68 9.32
C SER A 88 1.97 -5.75 10.46
N LEU A 89 1.52 -4.60 10.94
CA LEU A 89 0.46 -4.52 11.95
C LEU A 89 -0.89 -4.26 11.27
N LEU A 90 -1.83 -5.15 11.49
CA LEU A 90 -3.21 -5.01 11.04
C LEU A 90 -4.12 -4.73 12.23
N VAL A 91 -4.75 -3.54 12.25
CA VAL A 91 -5.70 -3.13 13.27
C VAL A 91 -7.09 -3.15 12.69
N VAL A 92 -7.95 -4.01 13.19
CA VAL A 92 -9.32 -4.21 12.70
C VAL A 92 -10.30 -4.40 13.86
N PRO A 93 -11.58 -4.05 13.66
CA PRO A 93 -12.63 -4.42 14.63
C PRO A 93 -12.70 -5.92 14.82
N THR A 94 -12.94 -6.37 16.04
CA THR A 94 -13.03 -7.80 16.38
C THR A 94 -14.02 -8.57 15.51
N ALA A 95 -15.15 -7.93 15.17
CA ALA A 95 -16.19 -8.53 14.35
C ALA A 95 -15.73 -8.96 12.95
N VAL A 96 -14.71 -8.30 12.37
CA VAL A 96 -14.20 -8.62 11.03
C VAL A 96 -12.86 -9.35 11.03
N LEU A 97 -12.29 -9.62 12.20
CA LEU A 97 -11.00 -10.30 12.33
C LEU A 97 -11.00 -11.68 11.66
N TYR A 98 -12.08 -12.42 11.82
CA TYR A 98 -12.22 -13.74 11.21
C TYR A 98 -12.26 -13.65 9.67
N ASN A 99 -12.97 -12.67 9.14
CA ASN A 99 -13.04 -12.42 7.69
C ASN A 99 -11.65 -12.10 7.13
N TRP A 100 -10.90 -11.23 7.78
CA TRP A 100 -9.53 -10.91 7.38
C TRP A 100 -8.64 -12.14 7.36
N LYS A 101 -8.71 -12.96 8.41
CA LYS A 101 -7.94 -14.21 8.47
C LYS A 101 -8.33 -15.17 7.34
N SER A 102 -9.63 -15.35 7.08
CA SER A 102 -10.16 -16.21 6.02
C SER A 102 -9.71 -15.74 4.64
N GLU A 103 -9.77 -14.42 4.39
CA GLU A 103 -9.33 -13.86 3.11
C GLU A 103 -7.81 -13.94 2.92
N MET A 104 -7.01 -13.77 4.00
CA MET A 104 -5.56 -14.00 3.94
C MET A 104 -5.23 -15.45 3.61
N VAL A 105 -5.90 -16.42 4.24
CA VAL A 105 -5.74 -17.85 3.90
C VAL A 105 -6.04 -18.10 2.44
N ARG A 106 -7.09 -17.49 1.93
CA ARG A 106 -7.57 -17.67 0.57
C ARG A 106 -6.66 -17.02 -0.47
N PHE A 107 -6.24 -15.77 -0.23
CA PHE A 107 -5.56 -14.95 -1.25
C PHE A 107 -4.05 -14.85 -1.08
N ALA A 108 -3.53 -15.06 0.11
CA ALA A 108 -2.12 -14.94 0.41
C ALA A 108 -1.70 -15.86 1.56
N PRO A 109 -1.78 -17.18 1.38
CA PRO A 109 -1.47 -18.15 2.45
C PRO A 109 -0.06 -17.97 3.01
N GLY A 110 0.89 -17.50 2.20
CA GLY A 110 2.24 -17.19 2.61
C GLY A 110 2.40 -16.04 3.60
N LEU A 111 1.36 -15.23 3.85
CA LEU A 111 1.37 -14.19 4.89
C LEU A 111 1.13 -14.74 6.31
N LEU A 112 0.58 -15.94 6.44
CA LEU A 112 0.09 -16.45 7.72
C LEU A 112 1.19 -16.99 8.64
N ASN A 113 2.42 -17.07 8.19
CA ASN A 113 3.54 -17.51 8.99
C ASN A 113 3.89 -16.42 10.02
N GLY A 114 3.28 -16.47 11.18
CA GLY A 114 3.57 -15.58 12.30
C GLY A 114 2.48 -14.57 12.66
N ILE A 115 1.20 -14.91 12.52
CA ILE A 115 0.12 -14.07 13.07
C ILE A 115 0.12 -14.18 14.58
N TRP A 116 0.45 -13.08 15.24
CA TRP A 116 0.33 -12.92 16.70
C TRP A 116 -1.00 -12.22 17.02
N ARG A 117 -1.70 -12.73 18.01
CA ARG A 117 -2.90 -12.09 18.57
C ARG A 117 -2.57 -11.56 19.95
N PHE A 118 -2.97 -10.36 20.21
CA PHE A 118 -3.00 -9.79 21.55
C PHE A 118 -4.44 -9.65 22.01
#